data_f79e3193edf089506e01023be4455869
#
_entry.id   f79e3193edf089506e01023be4455869
#
_cell.length_a   1.000
_cell.length_b   1.000
_cell.length_c   1.000
_cell.angle_alpha   90.00
_cell.angle_beta   90.00
_cell.angle_gamma   90.00
#
_symmetry.space_group_name_H-M   'P 1'
#
loop_
_entity.id
_entity.type
_entity.pdbx_description
1 polymer ?
#
loop_
_entity_poly.entity_id
_entity_poly.type
_entity_poly.pdbx_seq_one_letter_code
_entity_poly.pdbx_strand_id
1 'polypeptide(L)'
;TKSPHNPELPETLAKLKMSFDPAILARTVASDMDDITLSDYGLLALYSPSDVKTLVEKFGTENLPAVAVFGEGTLRAALDAGITVLANAPTPEAPSMVKAIDIYLGKVQRGEEIEPVELITDTQKEEFIRSQQHKLAKKSRTRRPAEPRK
;
A
#
# COMPACT_ATOMS: atom_id res chain seq x y z
N THR A 1 -20.26 -8.66 -16.51
CA THR A 1 -18.87 -8.57 -16.05
C THR A 1 -18.87 -8.74 -14.54
N LYS A 2 -18.21 -9.79 -14.04
CA LYS A 2 -18.08 -10.04 -12.60
C LYS A 2 -17.25 -8.92 -12.00
N SER A 3 -17.82 -8.15 -11.05
CA SER A 3 -17.07 -7.29 -10.18
C SER A 3 -16.13 -8.17 -9.36
N PRO A 4 -14.83 -7.85 -9.19
CA PRO A 4 -13.96 -8.65 -8.35
C PRO A 4 -14.45 -8.49 -6.90
N HIS A 5 -15.08 -9.54 -6.38
CA HIS A 5 -15.41 -9.63 -4.96
C HIS A 5 -14.24 -10.29 -4.23
N ASN A 6 -13.82 -9.71 -3.12
CA ASN A 6 -13.00 -10.46 -2.17
C ASN A 6 -13.89 -11.60 -1.60
N PRO A 7 -13.57 -12.88 -1.85
CA PRO A 7 -14.40 -14.01 -1.41
C PRO A 7 -14.38 -14.22 0.12
N GLU A 8 -13.42 -13.65 0.81
CA GLU A 8 -13.18 -13.85 2.25
C GLU A 8 -14.38 -13.44 3.12
N LEU A 9 -15.00 -12.27 2.82
CA LEU A 9 -16.13 -11.78 3.59
C LEU A 9 -17.38 -12.65 3.39
N PRO A 10 -17.82 -12.99 2.16
CA PRO A 10 -18.91 -13.94 1.93
C PRO A 10 -18.68 -15.30 2.60
N GLU A 11 -17.48 -15.86 2.49
CA GLU A 11 -17.12 -17.12 3.11
C GLU A 11 -17.20 -17.06 4.64
N THR A 12 -16.73 -15.97 5.22
CA THR A 12 -16.77 -15.77 6.68
C THR A 12 -18.21 -15.66 7.18
N LEU A 13 -19.06 -14.89 6.47
CA LEU A 13 -20.47 -14.76 6.83
C LEU A 13 -21.21 -16.10 6.68
N ALA A 14 -20.91 -16.88 5.66
CA ALA A 14 -21.47 -18.22 5.49
C ALA A 14 -21.03 -19.17 6.61
N LYS A 15 -19.78 -19.14 7.02
CA LYS A 15 -19.27 -19.94 8.18
C LYS A 15 -19.99 -19.56 9.49
N LEU A 16 -20.31 -18.28 9.65
CA LEU A 16 -21.06 -17.77 10.80
C LEU A 16 -22.58 -18.00 10.70
N LYS A 17 -23.05 -18.67 9.63
CA LYS A 17 -24.47 -18.91 9.33
C LYS A 17 -25.31 -17.62 9.28
N MET A 18 -24.70 -16.52 8.88
CA MET A 18 -25.38 -15.24 8.67
C MET A 18 -25.94 -15.18 7.26
N SER A 19 -27.22 -14.84 7.12
CA SER A 19 -27.79 -14.52 5.81
C SER A 19 -27.38 -13.13 5.37
N PHE A 20 -27.00 -12.96 4.11
CA PHE A 20 -26.65 -11.67 3.54
C PHE A 20 -26.98 -11.66 2.05
N ASP A 21 -27.32 -10.48 1.54
CA ASP A 21 -27.52 -10.23 0.12
C ASP A 21 -26.47 -9.21 -0.39
N PRO A 22 -25.64 -9.57 -1.36
CA PRO A 22 -24.62 -8.67 -1.88
C PRO A 22 -25.25 -7.58 -2.74
N ALA A 23 -25.01 -6.31 -2.42
CA ALA A 23 -25.38 -5.18 -3.26
C ALA A 23 -24.14 -4.57 -3.92
N ILE A 24 -24.15 -4.48 -5.26
CA ILE A 24 -23.05 -3.86 -6.01
C ILE A 24 -23.36 -2.37 -6.16
N LEU A 25 -22.63 -1.54 -5.40
CA LEU A 25 -22.79 -0.07 -5.42
C LEU A 25 -21.84 0.62 -6.40
N ALA A 26 -20.71 0.00 -6.71
CA ALA A 26 -19.70 0.54 -7.61
C ALA A 26 -19.01 -0.56 -8.42
N ARG A 27 -18.53 -0.22 -9.60
CA ARG A 27 -17.70 -1.09 -10.42
C ARG A 27 -16.48 -0.31 -10.87
N THR A 28 -15.29 -0.88 -10.67
CA THR A 28 -14.06 -0.34 -11.24
C THR A 28 -13.90 -0.86 -12.65
N VAL A 29 -13.75 0.04 -13.59
CA VAL A 29 -13.46 -0.25 -14.99
C VAL A 29 -12.17 0.43 -15.39
N ALA A 30 -11.35 -0.23 -16.20
CA ALA A 30 -10.17 0.40 -16.76
C ALA A 30 -10.60 1.53 -17.70
N SER A 31 -10.02 2.72 -17.54
CA SER A 31 -10.18 3.81 -18.48
C SER A 31 -9.38 3.54 -19.75
N ASP A 32 -9.78 4.19 -20.83
CA ASP A 32 -8.93 4.29 -21.99
C ASP A 32 -7.70 5.15 -21.66
N MET A 33 -6.51 4.65 -21.98
CA MET A 33 -5.23 5.30 -21.71
C MET A 33 -4.35 5.31 -22.98
N ASP A 34 -4.97 5.25 -24.15
CA ASP A 34 -4.24 5.15 -25.43
C ASP A 34 -3.49 6.44 -25.78
N ASP A 35 -3.85 7.55 -25.17
CA ASP A 35 -3.22 8.86 -25.28
C ASP A 35 -2.12 9.12 -24.23
N ILE A 36 -1.87 8.16 -23.32
CA ILE A 36 -0.87 8.31 -22.26
C ILE A 36 0.47 7.76 -22.72
N THR A 37 1.50 8.59 -22.67
CA THR A 37 2.89 8.23 -22.93
C THR A 37 3.63 8.18 -21.57
N LEU A 38 3.97 6.99 -21.09
CA LEU A 38 4.57 6.83 -19.75
C LEU A 38 5.91 7.54 -19.58
N SER A 39 6.68 7.73 -20.65
CA SER A 39 7.96 8.44 -20.61
C SER A 39 7.82 9.94 -20.25
N ASP A 40 6.62 10.51 -20.34
CA ASP A 40 6.34 11.88 -19.96
C ASP A 40 6.22 12.07 -18.44
N TYR A 41 6.18 10.95 -17.69
CA TYR A 41 6.00 10.93 -16.25
C TYR A 41 7.27 10.44 -15.54
N GLY A 42 7.64 11.10 -14.45
CA GLY A 42 8.79 10.71 -13.63
C GLY A 42 8.44 9.64 -12.58
N LEU A 43 7.13 9.49 -12.23
CA LEU A 43 6.67 8.57 -11.21
C LEU A 43 5.22 8.15 -11.47
N LEU A 44 4.94 6.88 -11.19
CA LEU A 44 3.59 6.28 -11.21
C LEU A 44 3.17 5.95 -9.78
N ALA A 45 1.95 6.32 -9.40
CA ALA A 45 1.36 5.98 -8.11
C ALA A 45 0.21 4.98 -8.29
N LEU A 46 0.36 3.77 -7.74
CA LEU A 46 -0.60 2.68 -7.84
C LEU A 46 -1.26 2.44 -6.48
N TYR A 47 -2.58 2.39 -6.45
CA TYR A 47 -3.37 2.30 -5.21
C TYR A 47 -4.04 0.94 -5.02
N SER A 48 -4.07 0.10 -6.05
CA SER A 48 -4.72 -1.20 -5.97
C SER A 48 -4.02 -2.25 -6.84
N PRO A 49 -4.20 -3.56 -6.55
CA PRO A 49 -3.75 -4.62 -7.43
C PRO A 49 -4.34 -4.55 -8.85
N SER A 50 -5.54 -3.96 -8.97
CA SER A 50 -6.18 -3.73 -10.27
C SER A 50 -5.42 -2.71 -11.12
N ASP A 51 -4.84 -1.67 -10.49
CA ASP A 51 -4.03 -0.67 -11.19
C ASP A 51 -2.75 -1.32 -11.73
N VAL A 52 -2.12 -2.19 -10.93
CA VAL A 52 -0.95 -2.97 -11.37
C VAL A 52 -1.29 -3.82 -12.59
N LYS A 53 -2.40 -4.54 -12.53
CA LYS A 53 -2.86 -5.37 -13.64
C LYS A 53 -3.10 -4.55 -14.91
N THR A 54 -3.79 -3.42 -14.78
CA THR A 54 -4.07 -2.52 -15.91
C THR A 54 -2.79 -1.94 -16.51
N LEU A 55 -1.83 -1.54 -15.65
CA LEU A 55 -0.52 -1.05 -16.09
C LEU A 55 0.22 -2.10 -16.91
N VAL A 56 0.30 -3.33 -16.40
CA VAL A 56 0.99 -4.44 -17.10
C VAL A 56 0.30 -4.81 -18.40
N GLU A 57 -1.02 -4.86 -18.43
CA GLU A 57 -1.80 -5.19 -19.63
C GLU A 57 -1.66 -4.13 -20.74
N LYS A 58 -1.55 -2.85 -20.37
CA LYS A 58 -1.48 -1.74 -21.33
C LYS A 58 -0.05 -1.40 -21.74
N PHE A 59 0.89 -1.39 -20.81
CA PHE A 59 2.24 -0.84 -21.01
C PHE A 59 3.36 -1.86 -20.80
N GLY A 60 3.06 -3.04 -20.26
CA GLY A 60 4.08 -4.02 -19.88
C GLY A 60 4.80 -3.65 -18.57
N THR A 61 5.97 -4.24 -18.37
CA THR A 61 6.78 -4.02 -17.16
C THR A 61 8.15 -3.40 -17.46
N GLU A 62 8.47 -3.22 -18.73
CA GLU A 62 9.75 -2.67 -19.16
C GLU A 62 9.70 -1.14 -19.29
N ASN A 63 10.80 -0.49 -18.95
CA ASN A 63 10.98 0.97 -19.09
C ASN A 63 9.90 1.79 -18.36
N LEU A 64 9.37 1.28 -17.26
CA LEU A 64 8.44 2.03 -16.42
C LEU A 64 9.15 3.20 -15.73
N PRO A 65 8.48 4.35 -15.52
CA PRO A 65 8.92 5.36 -14.57
C PRO A 65 9.06 4.79 -13.15
N ALA A 66 9.59 5.58 -12.23
CA ALA A 66 9.61 5.19 -10.81
C ALA A 66 8.19 4.80 -10.34
N VAL A 67 8.09 3.71 -9.59
CA VAL A 67 6.78 3.21 -9.13
C VAL A 67 6.67 3.37 -7.62
N ALA A 68 5.58 4.02 -7.19
CA ALA A 68 5.13 4.11 -5.81
C ALA A 68 3.82 3.32 -5.63
N VAL A 69 3.68 2.58 -4.54
CA VAL A 69 2.48 1.77 -4.28
C VAL A 69 1.85 2.08 -2.93
N PHE A 70 0.53 1.91 -2.84
CA PHE A 70 -0.21 2.03 -1.59
C PHE A 70 -0.83 0.71 -1.18
N GLY A 71 -0.44 0.25 0.01
CA GLY A 71 -0.94 -0.99 0.62
C GLY A 71 -0.13 -2.23 0.22
N GLU A 72 -0.08 -3.18 1.15
CA GLU A 72 0.70 -4.43 1.00
C GLU A 72 0.21 -5.28 -0.19
N GLY A 73 -1.11 -5.33 -0.41
CA GLY A 73 -1.67 -6.07 -1.55
C GLY A 73 -1.23 -5.53 -2.90
N THR A 74 -1.10 -4.20 -3.03
CA THR A 74 -0.61 -3.53 -4.24
C THR A 74 0.89 -3.76 -4.40
N LEU A 75 1.67 -3.67 -3.30
CA LEU A 75 3.10 -3.96 -3.30
C LEU A 75 3.36 -5.40 -3.78
N ARG A 76 2.65 -6.36 -3.19
CA ARG A 76 2.77 -7.78 -3.59
C ARG A 76 2.47 -7.97 -5.07
N ALA A 77 1.35 -7.43 -5.55
CA ALA A 77 0.97 -7.53 -6.96
C ALA A 77 2.02 -6.93 -7.91
N ALA A 78 2.63 -5.79 -7.54
CA ALA A 78 3.67 -5.14 -8.32
C ALA A 78 4.95 -6.00 -8.38
N LEU A 79 5.40 -6.52 -7.22
CA LEU A 79 6.58 -7.38 -7.15
C LEU A 79 6.36 -8.72 -7.88
N ASP A 80 5.19 -9.34 -7.74
CA ASP A 80 4.82 -10.58 -8.46
C ASP A 80 4.77 -10.36 -9.98
N ALA A 81 4.46 -9.15 -10.43
CA ALA A 81 4.50 -8.76 -11.83
C ALA A 81 5.92 -8.38 -12.33
N GLY A 82 6.94 -8.42 -11.47
CA GLY A 82 8.31 -8.05 -11.80
C GLY A 82 8.57 -6.54 -11.85
N ILE A 83 7.68 -5.73 -11.29
CA ILE A 83 7.83 -4.26 -11.24
C ILE A 83 8.71 -3.87 -10.05
N THR A 84 9.74 -3.07 -10.30
CA THR A 84 10.56 -2.47 -9.25
C THR A 84 9.80 -1.33 -8.59
N VAL A 85 9.56 -1.44 -7.29
CA VAL A 85 8.88 -0.42 -6.48
C VAL A 85 9.93 0.39 -5.72
N LEU A 86 9.87 1.72 -5.81
CA LEU A 86 10.85 2.62 -5.17
C LEU A 86 10.27 3.41 -3.99
N ALA A 87 8.96 3.41 -3.82
CA ALA A 87 8.30 4.00 -2.65
C ALA A 87 7.04 3.22 -2.30
N ASN A 88 6.73 3.07 -1.01
CA ASN A 88 5.50 2.44 -0.56
C ASN A 88 4.91 3.14 0.66
N ALA A 89 3.59 3.07 0.78
CA ALA A 89 2.79 3.52 1.90
C ALA A 89 1.66 2.51 2.16
N PRO A 90 1.10 2.45 3.39
CA PRO A 90 1.56 3.13 4.58
C PRO A 90 2.76 2.45 5.23
N THR A 91 3.71 3.25 5.68
CA THR A 91 4.82 2.82 6.54
C THR A 91 4.91 3.77 7.75
N PRO A 92 5.68 3.45 8.80
CA PRO A 92 5.87 4.37 9.92
C PRO A 92 6.44 5.74 9.53
N GLU A 93 7.32 5.76 8.53
CA GLU A 93 7.96 6.98 8.02
C GLU A 93 7.08 7.68 6.97
N ALA A 94 6.27 6.89 6.25
CA ALA A 94 5.41 7.35 5.17
C ALA A 94 3.96 6.87 5.36
N PRO A 95 3.18 7.48 6.26
CA PRO A 95 1.79 7.06 6.53
C PRO A 95 0.81 7.34 5.38
N SER A 96 1.23 8.07 4.36
CA SER A 96 0.44 8.39 3.17
C SER A 96 1.27 8.31 1.90
N MET A 97 0.61 8.13 0.76
CA MET A 97 1.28 8.13 -0.55
C MET A 97 2.03 9.45 -0.79
N VAL A 98 1.44 10.59 -0.45
CA VAL A 98 2.09 11.90 -0.58
C VAL A 98 3.41 11.93 0.20
N LYS A 99 3.42 11.40 1.44
CA LYS A 99 4.64 11.36 2.25
C LYS A 99 5.68 10.40 1.68
N ALA A 100 5.28 9.26 1.13
CA ALA A 100 6.18 8.32 0.46
C ALA A 100 6.86 8.97 -0.76
N ILE A 101 6.08 9.65 -1.58
CA ILE A 101 6.58 10.39 -2.75
C ILE A 101 7.51 11.54 -2.32
N ASP A 102 7.15 12.30 -1.29
CA ASP A 102 7.98 13.39 -0.74
C ASP A 102 9.36 12.88 -0.29
N ILE A 103 9.39 11.75 0.43
CA ILE A 103 10.64 11.10 0.84
C ILE A 103 11.46 10.65 -0.38
N TYR A 104 10.81 10.00 -1.34
CA TYR A 104 11.46 9.55 -2.58
C TYR A 104 12.08 10.71 -3.34
N LEU A 105 11.31 11.77 -3.62
CA LEU A 105 11.79 12.95 -4.33
C LEU A 105 12.93 13.66 -3.58
N GLY A 106 12.84 13.73 -2.25
CA GLY A 106 13.92 14.27 -1.42
C GLY A 106 15.22 13.48 -1.55
N LYS A 107 15.18 12.16 -1.63
CA LYS A 107 16.36 11.31 -1.89
C LYS A 107 16.93 11.56 -3.28
N VAL A 108 16.06 11.59 -4.32
CA VAL A 108 16.47 11.91 -5.69
C VAL A 108 17.19 13.26 -5.77
N GLN A 109 16.63 14.30 -5.14
CA GLN A 109 17.24 15.65 -5.14
C GLN A 109 18.60 15.70 -4.45
N ARG A 110 18.83 14.87 -3.44
CA ARG A 110 20.11 14.78 -2.74
C ARG A 110 21.11 13.84 -3.41
N GLY A 111 20.71 13.18 -4.51
CA GLY A 111 21.54 12.18 -5.18
C GLY A 111 21.79 10.93 -4.34
N GLU A 112 20.90 10.62 -3.41
CA GLU A 112 20.99 9.42 -2.57
C GLU A 112 20.58 8.18 -3.37
N GLU A 113 21.23 7.05 -3.09
CA GLU A 113 20.82 5.77 -3.65
C GLU A 113 19.45 5.36 -3.10
N ILE A 114 18.57 4.89 -3.99
CA ILE A 114 17.22 4.46 -3.63
C ILE A 114 17.14 2.95 -3.81
N GLU A 115 17.08 2.27 -2.69
CA GLU A 115 16.91 0.82 -2.70
C GLU A 115 15.46 0.44 -3.08
N PRO A 116 15.27 -0.60 -3.90
CA PRO A 116 13.95 -1.15 -4.17
C PRO A 116 13.25 -1.60 -2.89
N VAL A 117 11.95 -1.40 -2.86
CA VAL A 117 11.11 -1.85 -1.75
C VAL A 117 10.88 -3.36 -1.86
N GLU A 118 11.16 -4.06 -0.78
CA GLU A 118 10.89 -5.50 -0.66
C GLU A 118 9.68 -5.76 0.25
N LEU A 119 9.06 -6.93 0.11
CA LEU A 119 8.04 -7.39 1.04
C LEU A 119 8.66 -7.63 2.41
N ILE A 120 8.10 -6.97 3.42
CA ILE A 120 8.49 -7.23 4.81
C ILE A 120 8.05 -8.66 5.16
N THR A 121 8.98 -9.47 5.65
CA THR A 121 8.70 -10.84 6.10
C THR A 121 7.77 -10.82 7.33
N ASP A 122 7.03 -11.90 7.54
CA ASP A 122 6.11 -11.99 8.69
C ASP A 122 6.86 -11.82 10.02
N THR A 123 8.09 -12.31 10.12
CA THR A 123 8.97 -12.09 11.27
C THR A 123 9.26 -10.60 11.52
N GLN A 124 9.56 -9.85 10.48
CA GLN A 124 9.79 -8.39 10.58
C GLN A 124 8.52 -7.63 10.94
N LYS A 125 7.34 -8.10 10.46
CA LYS A 125 6.04 -7.54 10.87
C LYS A 125 5.78 -7.75 12.36
N GLU A 126 6.03 -8.95 12.87
CA GLU A 126 5.86 -9.28 14.29
C GLU A 126 6.80 -8.45 15.18
N GLU A 127 8.06 -8.31 14.79
CA GLU A 127 9.02 -7.46 15.49
C GLU A 127 8.59 -5.99 15.51
N PHE A 128 8.08 -5.50 14.38
CA PHE A 128 7.55 -4.14 14.28
C PHE A 128 6.35 -3.94 15.20
N ILE A 129 5.36 -4.83 15.17
CA ILE A 129 4.17 -4.79 16.03
C ILE A 129 4.59 -4.80 17.51
N ARG A 130 5.53 -5.69 17.87
CA ARG A 130 6.08 -5.79 19.23
C ARG A 130 6.75 -4.50 19.68
N SER A 131 7.53 -3.86 18.79
CA SER A 131 8.20 -2.58 19.06
C SER A 131 7.21 -1.45 19.30
N GLN A 132 6.12 -1.40 18.53
CA GLN A 132 5.06 -0.41 18.69
C GLN A 132 4.28 -0.59 19.99
N GLN A 133 3.93 -1.83 20.34
CA GLN A 133 3.29 -2.14 21.61
C GLN A 133 4.15 -1.73 22.80
N HIS A 134 5.46 -1.96 22.73
CA HIS A 134 6.41 -1.55 23.78
C HIS A 134 6.49 -0.03 23.91
N LYS A 135 6.50 0.72 22.80
CA LYS A 135 6.48 2.19 22.80
C LYS A 135 5.18 2.74 23.41
N LEU A 136 4.03 2.16 23.08
CA LEU A 136 2.74 2.54 23.65
C LEU A 136 2.66 2.25 25.15
N ALA A 137 3.12 1.08 25.59
CA ALA A 137 3.17 0.70 27.01
C ALA A 137 4.10 1.64 27.82
N LYS A 138 5.23 2.07 27.23
CA LYS A 138 6.12 3.03 27.86
C LYS A 138 5.48 4.43 27.97
N LYS A 139 4.73 4.86 26.94
CA LYS A 139 4.03 6.16 26.93
C LYS A 139 2.86 6.21 27.91
N SER A 140 2.18 5.08 28.16
CA SER A 140 1.12 4.99 29.17
C SER A 140 1.65 5.04 30.61
N ARG A 141 2.85 4.49 30.85
CA ARG A 141 3.50 4.53 32.18
C ARG A 141 4.01 5.93 32.57
N THR A 142 4.33 6.78 31.61
CA THR A 142 4.80 8.16 31.88
C THR A 142 3.65 9.16 32.11
N ARG A 143 2.41 8.79 31.81
CA ARG A 143 1.21 9.56 32.15
C ARG A 143 0.66 9.13 33.53
N ARG A 144 1.41 9.38 34.62
CA ARG A 144 0.81 9.37 35.96
C ARG A 144 -0.21 10.53 36.05
N PRO A 145 -1.43 10.28 36.54
CA PRO A 145 -2.35 11.37 36.88
C PRO A 145 -1.68 12.24 37.94
N ALA A 146 -1.75 13.55 37.78
CA ALA A 146 -1.36 14.48 38.83
C ALA A 146 -2.27 14.24 40.05
N GLU A 147 -1.69 13.97 41.21
CA GLU A 147 -2.42 13.92 42.49
C GLU A 147 -3.16 15.26 42.74
N PRO A 148 -4.43 15.24 43.17
CA PRO A 148 -5.12 16.44 43.53
C PRO A 148 -4.44 17.07 44.75
N ARG A 149 -3.97 18.30 44.61
CA ARG A 149 -3.47 19.09 45.74
C ARG A 149 -4.62 19.31 46.74
N LYS A 150 -4.39 18.92 48.00
CA LYS A 150 -5.27 19.27 49.12
C LYS A 150 -5.20 20.76 49.42
#